data_81957bb75689fde5d02a659baed988c0
#
_entry.id   81957bb75689fde5d02a659baed988c0
#
_cell.length_a   1.000
_cell.length_b   1.000
_cell.length_c   1.000
_cell.angle_alpha   90.00
_cell.angle_beta   90.00
_cell.angle_gamma   90.00
#
_symmetry.space_group_name_H-M   'P 1'
#
loop_
_entity.id
_entity.type
_entity.pdbx_description
1 polymer ?
#
loop_
_entity_poly.entity_id
_entity_poly.type
_entity_poly.pdbx_seq_one_letter_code
_entity_poly.pdbx_strand_id
1 'polypeptide(L)'
;MENKLQKYFDTQMETPEFAEAWKETKASYQAANILLKIRAEKQLSQSELANLTGKKQSYIARVEKGTQNINVQTLSDIVESAGGKLKIEVVV
;
A
#
# COMPACT_ATOMS: atom_id res chain seq x y z
N MET A 1 3.74 -12.46 -12.69
CA MET A 1 2.61 -13.29 -12.25
C MET A 1 1.45 -12.42 -11.84
N GLU A 2 0.28 -12.65 -12.40
CA GLU A 2 -0.92 -11.92 -12.02
C GLU A 2 -1.36 -12.30 -10.61
N ASN A 3 -1.69 -11.31 -9.77
CA ASN A 3 -2.35 -11.64 -8.54
C ASN A 3 -3.88 -11.57 -8.74
N LYS A 4 -4.60 -12.33 -7.93
CA LYS A 4 -6.05 -12.44 -8.07
C LYS A 4 -6.76 -11.12 -7.83
N LEU A 5 -6.22 -10.29 -6.96
CA LEU A 5 -6.81 -8.99 -6.63
C LEU A 5 -6.72 -8.05 -7.82
N GLN A 6 -5.58 -8.00 -8.50
CA GLN A 6 -5.41 -7.16 -9.68
C GLN A 6 -6.37 -7.59 -10.79
N LYS A 7 -6.47 -8.89 -11.03
CA LYS A 7 -7.38 -9.43 -12.04
C LYS A 7 -8.83 -9.09 -11.72
N TYR A 8 -9.23 -9.19 -10.46
CA TYR A 8 -10.58 -8.82 -10.04
C TYR A 8 -10.87 -7.35 -10.36
N PHE A 9 -9.97 -6.45 -10.01
CA PHE A 9 -10.15 -5.02 -10.28
C PHE A 9 -10.20 -4.74 -11.79
N ASP A 10 -9.34 -5.37 -12.56
CA ASP A 10 -9.34 -5.19 -14.02
C ASP A 10 -10.69 -5.57 -14.63
N THR A 11 -11.27 -6.66 -14.17
CA THR A 11 -12.59 -7.12 -14.63
C THR A 11 -13.68 -6.13 -14.24
N GLN A 12 -13.66 -5.66 -12.99
CA GLN A 12 -14.69 -4.74 -12.49
C GLN A 12 -14.61 -3.35 -13.10
N MET A 13 -13.43 -2.95 -13.61
CA MET A 13 -13.26 -1.65 -14.26
C MET A 13 -14.12 -1.46 -15.51
N GLU A 14 -14.77 -2.53 -16.00
CA GLU A 14 -15.72 -2.43 -17.10
C GLU A 14 -17.01 -1.70 -16.71
N THR A 15 -17.32 -1.57 -15.42
CA THR A 15 -18.51 -0.85 -14.96
C THR A 15 -18.16 0.59 -14.56
N PRO A 16 -18.94 1.60 -14.99
CA PRO A 16 -18.63 3.00 -14.66
C PRO A 16 -18.61 3.28 -13.16
N GLU A 17 -19.54 2.73 -12.40
CA GLU A 17 -19.61 2.93 -10.95
C GLU A 17 -18.36 2.38 -10.26
N PHE A 18 -17.91 1.21 -10.68
CA PHE A 18 -16.71 0.62 -10.10
C PHE A 18 -15.47 1.43 -10.47
N ALA A 19 -15.40 1.90 -11.73
CA ALA A 19 -14.25 2.69 -12.19
C ALA A 19 -14.09 3.97 -11.37
N GLU A 20 -15.20 4.64 -11.04
CA GLU A 20 -15.15 5.83 -10.16
C GLU A 20 -14.67 5.48 -8.76
N ALA A 21 -15.22 4.42 -8.17
CA ALA A 21 -14.80 3.95 -6.85
C ALA A 21 -13.32 3.56 -6.85
N TRP A 22 -12.87 2.91 -7.92
CA TRP A 22 -11.46 2.50 -8.05
C TRP A 22 -10.52 3.71 -8.07
N LYS A 23 -10.87 4.77 -8.79
CA LYS A 23 -10.06 5.98 -8.82
C LYS A 23 -9.86 6.57 -7.41
N GLU A 24 -10.91 6.53 -6.59
CA GLU A 24 -10.85 7.04 -5.22
C GLU A 24 -9.99 6.17 -4.31
N THR A 25 -9.94 4.85 -4.56
CA THR A 25 -9.22 3.90 -3.70
C THR A 25 -7.85 3.51 -4.21
N LYS A 26 -7.50 3.89 -5.44
CA LYS A 26 -6.25 3.46 -6.08
C LYS A 26 -5.01 3.82 -5.27
N ALA A 27 -4.96 5.04 -4.73
CA ALA A 27 -3.81 5.48 -3.94
C ALA A 27 -3.67 4.64 -2.66
N SER A 28 -4.77 4.34 -1.99
CA SER A 28 -4.76 3.48 -0.80
C SER A 28 -4.31 2.06 -1.13
N TYR A 29 -4.74 1.55 -2.27
CA TYR A 29 -4.31 0.22 -2.74
C TYR A 29 -2.81 0.20 -3.03
N GLN A 30 -2.28 1.25 -3.67
CA GLN A 30 -0.85 1.34 -3.96
C GLN A 30 -0.03 1.43 -2.67
N ALA A 31 -0.49 2.20 -1.69
CA ALA A 31 0.17 2.28 -0.39
C ALA A 31 0.19 0.93 0.32
N ALA A 32 -0.93 0.19 0.26
CA ALA A 32 -1.01 -1.15 0.83
C ALA A 32 0.05 -2.07 0.22
N ASN A 33 0.17 -2.06 -1.11
CA ASN A 33 1.14 -2.88 -1.82
C ASN A 33 2.58 -2.52 -1.46
N ILE A 34 2.87 -1.24 -1.26
CA ILE A 34 4.21 -0.80 -0.88
C ILE A 34 4.58 -1.35 0.50
N LEU A 35 3.67 -1.27 1.47
CA LEU A 35 3.93 -1.82 2.80
C LEU A 35 4.11 -3.34 2.77
N LEU A 36 3.26 -4.04 2.03
CA LEU A 36 3.37 -5.49 1.90
C LEU A 36 4.69 -5.87 1.24
N LYS A 37 5.11 -5.12 0.23
CA LYS A 37 6.36 -5.37 -0.48
C LYS A 37 7.57 -5.17 0.43
N ILE A 38 7.64 -4.07 1.18
CA ILE A 38 8.79 -3.83 2.05
C ILE A 38 8.84 -4.86 3.18
N ARG A 39 7.69 -5.29 3.70
CA ARG A 39 7.66 -6.35 4.69
C ARG A 39 8.18 -7.68 4.13
N ALA A 40 7.76 -8.04 2.92
CA ALA A 40 8.23 -9.27 2.29
C ALA A 40 9.73 -9.23 2.03
N GLU A 41 10.24 -8.13 1.49
CA GLU A 41 11.65 -7.97 1.18
C GLU A 41 12.53 -8.02 2.43
N LYS A 42 12.07 -7.47 3.54
CA LYS A 42 12.83 -7.40 4.79
C LYS A 42 12.43 -8.48 5.79
N GLN A 43 11.48 -9.35 5.42
CA GLN A 43 11.00 -10.44 6.27
C GLN A 43 10.47 -9.93 7.62
N LEU A 44 9.64 -8.88 7.57
CA LEU A 44 9.10 -8.24 8.76
C LEU A 44 7.64 -8.60 8.96
N SER A 45 7.25 -8.83 10.20
CA SER A 45 5.85 -8.89 10.58
C SER A 45 5.25 -7.48 10.64
N GLN A 46 3.92 -7.38 10.74
CA GLN A 46 3.26 -6.09 10.96
C GLN A 46 3.78 -5.44 12.25
N SER A 47 3.92 -6.22 13.32
CA SER A 47 4.43 -5.72 14.60
C SER A 47 5.84 -5.19 14.48
N GLU A 48 6.70 -5.91 13.77
CA GLU A 48 8.08 -5.49 13.58
C GLU A 48 8.16 -4.19 12.77
N LEU A 49 7.38 -4.09 11.70
CA LEU A 49 7.33 -2.87 10.92
C LEU A 49 6.81 -1.70 11.76
N ALA A 50 5.75 -1.93 12.55
CA ALA A 50 5.21 -0.91 13.43
C ALA A 50 6.27 -0.42 14.44
N ASN A 51 7.02 -1.34 15.04
CA ASN A 51 8.09 -0.99 15.98
C ASN A 51 9.17 -0.14 15.33
N LEU A 52 9.59 -0.51 14.12
CA LEU A 52 10.63 0.24 13.39
C LEU A 52 10.18 1.66 13.04
N THR A 53 8.90 1.85 12.79
CA THR A 53 8.37 3.11 12.29
C THR A 53 7.79 4.00 13.39
N GLY A 54 7.67 3.48 14.60
CA GLY A 54 7.02 4.19 15.69
C GLY A 54 5.51 4.29 15.54
N LYS A 55 4.92 3.53 14.63
CA LYS A 55 3.47 3.50 14.41
C LYS A 55 2.85 2.35 15.19
N LYS A 56 1.54 2.42 15.42
CA LYS A 56 0.80 1.30 16.02
C LYS A 56 0.60 0.20 14.98
N GLN A 57 0.61 -1.06 15.43
CA GLN A 57 0.33 -2.18 14.52
C GLN A 57 -1.02 -2.03 13.85
N SER A 58 -2.04 -1.55 14.57
CA SER A 58 -3.37 -1.33 14.00
C SER A 58 -3.35 -0.33 12.84
N TYR A 59 -2.49 0.69 12.92
CA TYR A 59 -2.30 1.64 11.81
C TYR A 59 -1.72 0.94 10.58
N ILE A 60 -0.64 0.17 10.78
CA ILE A 60 -0.02 -0.58 9.68
C ILE A 60 -1.05 -1.54 9.05
N ALA A 61 -1.82 -2.23 9.88
CA ALA A 61 -2.85 -3.15 9.40
C ALA A 61 -3.91 -2.42 8.57
N ARG A 62 -4.35 -1.22 8.98
CA ARG A 62 -5.33 -0.45 8.20
C ARG A 62 -4.78 0.03 6.87
N VAL A 63 -3.51 0.45 6.82
CA VAL A 63 -2.87 0.84 5.56
C VAL A 63 -2.82 -0.36 4.61
N GLU A 64 -2.45 -1.53 5.12
CA GLU A 64 -2.36 -2.75 4.31
C GLU A 64 -3.72 -3.23 3.80
N LYS A 65 -4.80 -2.88 4.49
CA LYS A 65 -6.16 -3.19 4.03
C LYS A 65 -6.72 -2.14 3.06
N GLY A 66 -6.01 -1.05 2.86
CA GLY A 66 -6.47 0.03 2.00
C GLY A 66 -7.54 0.92 2.64
N THR A 67 -7.73 0.84 3.96
CA THR A 67 -8.76 1.59 4.67
C THR A 67 -8.24 2.83 5.40
N GLN A 68 -6.93 3.08 5.31
CA GLN A 68 -6.29 4.22 5.95
C GLN A 68 -5.61 5.08 4.90
N ASN A 69 -5.96 6.38 4.88
CA ASN A 69 -5.25 7.33 4.03
C ASN A 69 -3.85 7.56 4.61
N ILE A 70 -2.88 7.65 3.72
CA ILE A 70 -1.50 7.90 4.11
C ILE A 70 -0.91 8.88 3.09
N ASN A 71 -0.21 9.90 3.57
CA ASN A 71 0.45 10.83 2.66
C ASN A 71 1.82 10.29 2.24
N VAL A 72 2.38 10.89 1.19
CA VAL A 72 3.65 10.44 0.61
C VAL A 72 4.79 10.53 1.62
N GLN A 73 4.84 11.58 2.42
CA GLN A 73 5.90 11.75 3.40
C GLN A 73 5.88 10.62 4.44
N THR A 74 4.71 10.30 4.97
CA THR A 74 4.57 9.22 5.95
C THR A 74 4.94 7.87 5.33
N LEU A 75 4.50 7.63 4.11
CA LEU A 75 4.82 6.39 3.40
C LEU A 75 6.32 6.25 3.19
N SER A 76 6.98 7.34 2.77
CA SER A 76 8.44 7.38 2.60
C SER A 76 9.16 7.09 3.92
N ASP A 77 8.69 7.71 5.01
CA ASP A 77 9.29 7.52 6.33
C ASP A 77 9.19 6.06 6.78
N ILE A 78 8.05 5.41 6.54
CA ILE A 78 7.86 4.00 6.87
C ILE A 78 8.84 3.12 6.09
N VAL A 79 8.92 3.34 4.79
CA VAL A 79 9.80 2.55 3.91
C VAL A 79 11.26 2.72 4.31
N GLU A 80 11.68 3.96 4.58
CA GLU A 80 13.06 4.23 4.98
C GLU A 80 13.39 3.66 6.35
N SER A 81 12.45 3.71 7.30
CA SER A 81 12.64 3.10 8.62
C SER A 81 12.84 1.60 8.53
N ALA A 82 12.28 0.96 7.52
CA ALA A 82 12.45 -0.48 7.28
C ALA A 82 13.68 -0.79 6.44
N GLY A 83 14.50 0.20 6.09
CA GLY A 83 15.73 -0.01 5.32
C GLY A 83 15.55 0.05 3.83
N GLY A 84 14.40 0.48 3.34
CA GLY A 84 14.13 0.64 1.92
C GLY A 84 14.20 2.08 1.47
N LYS A 85 13.77 2.33 0.24
CA LYS A 85 13.68 3.67 -0.32
C LYS A 85 12.45 3.75 -1.21
N LEU A 86 11.63 4.76 -1.00
CA LEU A 86 10.45 4.98 -1.82
C LEU A 86 10.84 5.75 -3.07
N LYS A 87 10.47 5.21 -4.23
CA LYS A 87 10.67 5.87 -5.52
C LYS A 87 9.30 6.14 -6.14
N ILE A 88 9.08 7.38 -6.56
CA ILE A 88 7.83 7.81 -7.17
C ILE A 88 8.14 8.26 -8.59
N GLU A 89 7.37 7.75 -9.55
CA GLU A 89 7.55 8.08 -10.95
C GLU A 89 6.24 8.54 -11.57
N VAL A 90 6.33 9.46 -12.53
CA VAL A 90 5.21 9.86 -13.36
C VAL A 90 5.30 9.12 -14.69
N VAL A 91 4.21 8.48 -15.07
CA VAL A 91 4.10 7.82 -16.38
C VAL A 91 3.15 8.66 -17.23
N VAL A 92 3.64 9.17 -18.34
CA VAL A 92 2.86 10.01 -19.25
C VAL A 92 2.75 9.39 -20.63
#